data_1c8618a0b01b565f6c67aef384c634b7
#
_entry.id   1c8618a0b01b565f6c67aef384c634b7
#
_cell.length_a   1.000
_cell.length_b   1.000
_cell.length_c   1.000
_cell.angle_alpha   90.00
_cell.angle_beta   90.00
_cell.angle_gamma   90.00
#
_symmetry.space_group_name_H-M   'P 1'
#
loop_
_entity.id
_entity.type
_entity.pdbx_description
1 polymer ?
#
loop_
_entity_poly.entity_id
_entity_poly.type
_entity_poly.pdbx_seq_one_letter_code
_entity_poly.pdbx_strand_id
1 'polypeptide(L)'
;MTTRLNRRRFLQTSAAGAGLLAAPALVSSRALASSGELNFVGWAGYPDLAAKILPAFEAATGIKVNFKEVPDHETMYAETKISMETGGIDVIETTIDRWGSYNANGLLQPWDEGKTDLGAYLPGMLDGEAGEMSRLEGALMILPSVWGTESLVASEADAKLSSPPSLGDLFDPANAAVLRPHSTLAAMGRWLEAQGRLPRPWREGYRDMAVMTELWDIALAEAIKAKGNVVQWWSGENEAVAGFQANGAVIGLCWDSTGFNVRNDGFRYLSPVEGAFAWNQGFSLVKGARNADAALELAKFVATPQASADWATAFKANPVAKGGPELMEPEIAAYYAGTFDETALKSLWWWPEQGAEFVAKRGEYADKYKAA
;
A
#
# COMPACT_ATOMS: atom_id res chain seq x y z
N MET A 1 21.29 -61.63 -13.82
CA MET A 1 20.53 -61.70 -12.54
C MET A 1 19.58 -60.53 -12.45
N THR A 2 18.32 -60.75 -12.84
CA THR A 2 17.26 -59.74 -12.85
C THR A 2 16.46 -59.80 -11.57
N THR A 3 16.65 -58.85 -10.68
CA THR A 3 15.90 -58.76 -9.43
C THR A 3 14.51 -58.16 -9.69
N ARG A 4 13.47 -58.96 -9.61
CA ARG A 4 12.07 -58.52 -9.69
C ARG A 4 11.71 -57.73 -8.43
N LEU A 5 11.35 -56.44 -8.61
CA LEU A 5 10.79 -55.58 -7.54
C LEU A 5 9.39 -56.10 -7.17
N ASN A 6 9.22 -56.47 -5.91
CA ASN A 6 7.97 -56.99 -5.36
C ASN A 6 7.07 -55.82 -4.92
N ARG A 7 5.78 -55.82 -5.35
CA ARG A 7 4.74 -54.79 -5.07
C ARG A 7 4.64 -54.44 -3.58
N ARG A 8 5.02 -55.33 -2.67
CA ARG A 8 4.98 -55.05 -1.24
C ARG A 8 6.08 -54.09 -0.76
N ARG A 9 7.22 -53.98 -1.46
CA ARG A 9 8.29 -53.01 -1.16
C ARG A 9 8.01 -51.63 -1.74
N PHE A 10 7.24 -51.55 -2.82
CA PHE A 10 6.82 -50.27 -3.40
C PHE A 10 5.82 -49.51 -2.51
N LEU A 11 4.94 -50.23 -1.81
CA LEU A 11 3.99 -49.64 -0.87
C LEU A 11 4.59 -49.27 0.49
N GLN A 12 5.76 -49.79 0.84
CA GLN A 12 6.45 -49.41 2.09
C GLN A 12 7.37 -48.20 1.95
N THR A 13 7.78 -47.84 0.74
CA THR A 13 8.57 -46.61 0.45
C THR A 13 7.70 -45.40 0.10
N SER A 14 6.41 -45.62 -0.18
CA SER A 14 5.46 -44.50 -0.44
C SER A 14 4.82 -43.91 0.82
N ALA A 15 5.04 -44.52 1.99
CA ALA A 15 4.48 -44.06 3.27
C ALA A 15 5.41 -43.11 4.07
N ALA A 16 6.63 -42.84 3.58
CA ALA A 16 7.59 -41.98 4.27
C ALA A 16 7.74 -40.58 3.62
N GLY A 17 6.95 -40.27 2.59
CA GLY A 17 7.01 -38.99 1.85
C GLY A 17 5.77 -38.09 1.97
N ALA A 18 4.79 -38.48 2.84
CA ALA A 18 3.53 -37.74 3.00
C ALA A 18 3.38 -37.11 4.39
N GLY A 19 4.41 -36.49 4.89
CA GLY A 19 4.44 -36.03 6.29
C GLY A 19 5.03 -34.63 6.49
N LEU A 20 4.84 -33.70 5.57
CA LEU A 20 5.06 -32.27 5.81
C LEU A 20 4.09 -31.44 4.94
N LEU A 21 2.81 -31.76 5.00
CA LEU A 21 1.79 -30.74 4.86
C LEU A 21 1.74 -30.09 6.24
N ALA A 22 2.31 -28.88 6.34
CA ALA A 22 2.19 -28.05 7.54
C ALA A 22 0.71 -28.01 7.92
N ALA A 23 0.38 -28.59 9.06
CA ALA A 23 -0.92 -28.39 9.65
C ALA A 23 -1.10 -26.87 9.79
N PRO A 24 -2.23 -26.29 9.35
CA PRO A 24 -2.53 -24.92 9.70
C PRO A 24 -2.44 -24.83 11.22
N ALA A 25 -1.67 -23.88 11.72
CA ALA A 25 -1.65 -23.59 13.15
C ALA A 25 -3.11 -23.44 13.56
N LEU A 26 -3.56 -24.33 14.48
CA LEU A 26 -4.89 -24.27 15.02
C LEU A 26 -5.05 -22.92 15.70
N VAL A 27 -5.60 -21.95 14.98
CA VAL A 27 -6.16 -20.75 15.59
C VAL A 27 -7.22 -21.27 16.53
N SER A 28 -6.96 -21.14 17.82
CA SER A 28 -7.80 -21.76 18.85
C SER A 28 -9.23 -21.24 18.69
N SER A 29 -10.18 -22.13 18.59
CA SER A 29 -11.63 -21.93 18.42
C SER A 29 -12.31 -21.21 19.60
N ARG A 30 -11.65 -20.27 20.27
CA ARG A 30 -12.18 -19.49 21.39
C ARG A 30 -12.70 -18.09 21.02
N ALA A 31 -12.67 -17.70 19.75
CA ALA A 31 -13.11 -16.37 19.29
C ALA A 31 -14.61 -16.26 19.00
N LEU A 32 -15.44 -17.22 19.40
CA LEU A 32 -16.91 -17.16 19.20
C LEU A 32 -17.62 -16.30 20.27
N ALA A 33 -17.09 -15.13 20.60
CA ALA A 33 -17.84 -14.09 21.33
C ALA A 33 -18.47 -13.06 20.37
N SER A 34 -18.18 -13.14 19.05
CA SER A 34 -18.78 -12.29 18.03
C SER A 34 -19.98 -12.98 17.36
N SER A 35 -20.77 -12.22 16.59
CA SER A 35 -21.91 -12.75 15.82
C SER A 35 -21.55 -13.87 14.81
N GLY A 36 -20.28 -14.17 14.63
CA GLY A 36 -19.76 -15.04 13.55
C GLY A 36 -19.68 -14.34 12.20
N GLU A 37 -19.84 -13.01 12.19
CA GLU A 37 -19.79 -12.17 10.99
C GLU A 37 -18.81 -11.01 11.18
N LEU A 38 -18.29 -10.50 10.04
CA LEU A 38 -17.44 -9.32 9.95
C LEU A 38 -17.92 -8.43 8.82
N ASN A 39 -18.18 -7.16 9.07
CA ASN A 39 -18.49 -6.18 8.04
C ASN A 39 -17.22 -5.37 7.73
N PHE A 40 -16.65 -5.66 6.57
CA PHE A 40 -15.38 -5.10 6.12
C PHE A 40 -15.56 -4.23 4.89
N VAL A 41 -15.02 -3.01 4.91
CA VAL A 41 -14.92 -2.12 3.75
C VAL A 41 -13.47 -1.97 3.33
N GLY A 42 -13.17 -2.33 2.08
CA GLY A 42 -11.83 -2.27 1.50
C GLY A 42 -11.85 -1.78 0.05
N TRP A 43 -10.73 -1.91 -0.62
CA TRP A 43 -10.52 -1.31 -1.93
C TRP A 43 -11.11 -2.12 -3.07
N ALA A 44 -11.72 -1.43 -4.02
CA ALA A 44 -12.13 -2.00 -5.30
C ALA A 44 -10.95 -2.21 -6.25
N GLY A 45 -11.07 -3.19 -7.14
CA GLY A 45 -10.06 -3.47 -8.17
C GLY A 45 -9.10 -4.61 -7.82
N TYR A 46 -9.30 -5.27 -6.69
CA TYR A 46 -8.48 -6.40 -6.23
C TYR A 46 -9.32 -7.68 -6.10
N PRO A 47 -9.73 -8.29 -7.22
CA PRO A 47 -10.72 -9.40 -7.23
C PRO A 47 -10.26 -10.63 -6.43
N ASP A 48 -8.96 -10.85 -6.28
CA ASP A 48 -8.43 -11.98 -5.52
C ASP A 48 -8.71 -11.86 -4.02
N LEU A 49 -8.93 -10.66 -3.48
CA LEU A 49 -9.37 -10.49 -2.09
C LEU A 49 -10.69 -11.22 -1.84
N ALA A 50 -11.72 -10.87 -2.60
CA ALA A 50 -13.05 -11.46 -2.46
C ALA A 50 -13.10 -12.92 -2.93
N ALA A 51 -12.33 -13.27 -3.98
CA ALA A 51 -12.40 -14.59 -4.59
C ALA A 51 -11.56 -15.67 -3.88
N LYS A 52 -10.48 -15.29 -3.20
CA LYS A 52 -9.50 -16.24 -2.64
C LYS A 52 -9.21 -16.00 -1.16
N ILE A 53 -8.85 -14.77 -0.78
CA ILE A 53 -8.24 -14.49 0.52
C ILE A 53 -9.30 -14.45 1.62
N LEU A 54 -10.40 -13.71 1.42
CA LEU A 54 -11.49 -13.68 2.40
C LEU A 54 -12.14 -15.04 2.59
N PRO A 55 -12.40 -15.87 1.54
CA PRO A 55 -12.82 -17.26 1.72
C PRO A 55 -11.83 -18.12 2.49
N ALA A 56 -10.51 -17.91 2.34
CA ALA A 56 -9.50 -18.62 3.14
C ALA A 56 -9.56 -18.21 4.63
N PHE A 57 -9.78 -16.93 4.92
CA PHE A 57 -10.04 -16.45 6.28
C PHE A 57 -11.31 -17.07 6.86
N GLU A 58 -12.41 -17.08 6.11
CA GLU A 58 -13.67 -17.71 6.53
C GLU A 58 -13.49 -19.20 6.85
N ALA A 59 -12.76 -19.92 5.99
CA ALA A 59 -12.47 -21.33 6.21
C ALA A 59 -11.59 -21.59 7.45
N ALA A 60 -10.64 -20.68 7.73
CA ALA A 60 -9.73 -20.82 8.87
C ALA A 60 -10.39 -20.47 10.22
N THR A 61 -11.33 -19.53 10.22
CA THR A 61 -11.87 -18.94 11.46
C THR A 61 -13.35 -19.25 11.70
N GLY A 62 -14.10 -19.61 10.67
CA GLY A 62 -15.56 -19.74 10.71
C GLY A 62 -16.30 -18.39 10.72
N ILE A 63 -15.58 -17.28 10.59
CA ILE A 63 -16.16 -15.94 10.58
C ILE A 63 -16.52 -15.57 9.13
N LYS A 64 -17.79 -15.29 8.85
CA LYS A 64 -18.28 -14.86 7.55
C LYS A 64 -17.94 -13.39 7.31
N VAL A 65 -17.40 -13.05 6.14
CA VAL A 65 -17.07 -11.68 5.79
C VAL A 65 -18.11 -11.08 4.85
N ASN A 66 -18.76 -10.02 5.29
CA ASN A 66 -19.59 -9.16 4.47
C ASN A 66 -18.68 -8.05 3.92
N PHE A 67 -18.08 -8.30 2.74
CA PHE A 67 -17.12 -7.40 2.12
C PHE A 67 -17.80 -6.39 1.22
N LYS A 68 -17.46 -5.10 1.40
CA LYS A 68 -17.90 -4.00 0.53
C LYS A 68 -16.67 -3.31 -0.06
N GLU A 69 -16.63 -3.23 -1.39
CA GLU A 69 -15.58 -2.53 -2.11
C GLU A 69 -15.93 -1.05 -2.32
N VAL A 70 -14.92 -0.18 -2.20
CA VAL A 70 -15.02 1.25 -2.49
C VAL A 70 -13.83 1.70 -3.35
N PRO A 71 -14.03 2.70 -4.25
CA PRO A 71 -12.98 3.10 -5.20
C PRO A 71 -11.94 4.05 -4.59
N ASP A 72 -12.28 4.80 -3.54
CA ASP A 72 -11.46 5.88 -3.00
C ASP A 72 -11.72 6.17 -1.52
N HIS A 73 -10.85 6.97 -0.91
CA HIS A 73 -10.95 7.38 0.49
C HIS A 73 -12.19 8.22 0.79
N GLU A 74 -12.64 9.03 -0.14
CA GLU A 74 -13.79 9.91 0.02
C GLU A 74 -15.06 9.07 0.17
N THR A 75 -15.22 8.06 -0.66
CA THR A 75 -16.31 7.07 -0.57
C THR A 75 -16.22 6.27 0.72
N MET A 76 -15.03 5.75 1.06
CA MET A 76 -14.82 5.00 2.31
C MET A 76 -15.16 5.84 3.54
N TYR A 77 -14.75 7.11 3.56
CA TYR A 77 -15.06 8.05 4.63
C TYR A 77 -16.56 8.28 4.76
N ALA A 78 -17.25 8.54 3.65
CA ALA A 78 -18.70 8.77 3.65
C ALA A 78 -19.47 7.55 4.16
N GLU A 79 -19.11 6.35 3.72
CA GLU A 79 -19.70 5.08 4.20
C GLU A 79 -19.44 4.85 5.69
N THR A 80 -18.22 5.11 6.15
CA THR A 80 -17.88 4.99 7.57
C THR A 80 -18.71 5.96 8.41
N LYS A 81 -18.89 7.20 7.96
CA LYS A 81 -19.70 8.20 8.63
C LYS A 81 -21.18 7.80 8.73
N ILE A 82 -21.74 7.27 7.64
CA ILE A 82 -23.12 6.75 7.63
C ILE A 82 -23.25 5.59 8.61
N SER A 83 -22.25 4.72 8.69
CA SER A 83 -22.29 3.56 9.58
C SER A 83 -22.30 3.93 11.07
N MET A 84 -21.84 5.11 11.45
CA MET A 84 -21.94 5.60 12.84
C MET A 84 -23.37 5.76 13.31
N GLU A 85 -24.30 6.05 12.41
CA GLU A 85 -25.73 6.22 12.73
C GLU A 85 -26.50 4.89 12.65
N THR A 86 -26.12 4.04 11.68
CA THR A 86 -26.87 2.82 11.37
C THR A 86 -26.26 1.55 11.97
N GLY A 87 -24.97 1.58 12.31
CA GLY A 87 -24.13 0.42 12.47
C GLY A 87 -23.88 -0.25 11.11
N GLY A 88 -23.02 -1.26 11.04
CA GLY A 88 -22.89 -2.05 9.83
C GLY A 88 -21.51 -2.04 9.18
N ILE A 89 -20.55 -1.31 9.75
CA ILE A 89 -19.12 -1.46 9.41
C ILE A 89 -18.35 -1.72 10.69
N ASP A 90 -17.53 -2.75 10.70
CA ASP A 90 -16.69 -3.09 11.84
C ASP A 90 -15.25 -2.63 11.63
N VAL A 91 -14.73 -2.83 10.43
CA VAL A 91 -13.35 -2.52 10.05
C VAL A 91 -13.29 -1.93 8.65
N ILE A 92 -12.38 -0.98 8.47
CA ILE A 92 -12.04 -0.42 7.15
C ILE A 92 -10.56 -0.64 6.87
N GLU A 93 -10.17 -0.80 5.60
CA GLU A 93 -8.78 -0.79 5.19
C GLU A 93 -8.40 0.61 4.69
N THR A 94 -7.79 1.40 5.55
CA THR A 94 -7.33 2.76 5.22
C THR A 94 -5.81 2.82 5.04
N THR A 95 -5.27 4.00 4.81
CA THR A 95 -3.81 4.21 4.73
C THR A 95 -3.29 4.96 5.94
N ILE A 96 -2.01 4.75 6.26
CA ILE A 96 -1.34 5.33 7.43
C ILE A 96 -1.33 6.86 7.39
N ASP A 97 -1.34 7.47 6.22
CA ASP A 97 -1.40 8.92 6.03
C ASP A 97 -2.83 9.49 6.11
N ARG A 98 -3.88 8.65 6.08
CA ARG A 98 -5.27 9.09 5.96
C ARG A 98 -6.15 8.76 7.17
N TRP A 99 -5.82 7.74 7.99
CA TRP A 99 -6.67 7.36 9.13
C TRP A 99 -6.91 8.52 10.11
N GLY A 100 -5.92 9.42 10.25
CA GLY A 100 -6.04 10.62 11.11
C GLY A 100 -7.24 11.49 10.74
N SER A 101 -7.60 11.60 9.45
CA SER A 101 -8.77 12.36 9.00
C SER A 101 -10.09 11.72 9.42
N TYR A 102 -10.16 10.40 9.49
CA TYR A 102 -11.31 9.66 10.03
C TYR A 102 -11.39 9.83 11.53
N ASN A 103 -10.26 9.74 12.22
CA ASN A 103 -10.21 9.87 13.67
C ASN A 103 -10.57 11.29 14.15
N ALA A 104 -10.15 12.34 13.44
CA ALA A 104 -10.52 13.73 13.76
C ALA A 104 -12.05 13.95 13.81
N ASN A 105 -12.81 13.10 13.11
CA ASN A 105 -14.27 13.09 13.13
C ASN A 105 -14.86 12.02 14.06
N GLY A 106 -14.03 11.40 14.89
CA GLY A 106 -14.46 10.41 15.89
C GLY A 106 -14.99 9.11 15.30
N LEU A 107 -14.56 8.74 14.08
CA LEU A 107 -15.06 7.56 13.37
C LEU A 107 -14.32 6.27 13.73
N LEU A 108 -13.14 6.37 14.35
CA LEU A 108 -12.28 5.23 14.68
C LEU A 108 -12.16 5.03 16.18
N GLN A 109 -11.71 3.85 16.56
CA GLN A 109 -11.32 3.49 17.93
C GLN A 109 -10.01 2.69 17.90
N PRO A 110 -9.22 2.73 18.99
CA PRO A 110 -7.94 2.04 19.04
C PRO A 110 -8.12 0.52 19.09
N TRP A 111 -7.10 -0.18 18.60
CA TRP A 111 -6.92 -1.62 18.78
C TRP A 111 -6.48 -1.96 20.20
N ASP A 112 -6.88 -3.13 20.68
CA ASP A 112 -6.39 -3.69 21.93
C ASP A 112 -5.03 -4.37 21.68
N GLU A 113 -3.94 -3.67 21.99
CA GLU A 113 -2.57 -4.17 21.80
C GLU A 113 -2.29 -5.43 22.61
N GLY A 114 -2.94 -5.61 23.76
CA GLY A 114 -2.79 -6.82 24.57
C GLY A 114 -3.31 -8.10 23.89
N LYS A 115 -4.11 -7.94 22.84
CA LYS A 115 -4.65 -9.04 22.03
C LYS A 115 -3.94 -9.21 20.69
N THR A 116 -2.96 -8.35 20.36
CA THR A 116 -2.28 -8.30 19.06
C THR A 116 -0.84 -8.74 19.20
N ASP A 117 -0.38 -9.66 18.34
CA ASP A 117 1.04 -9.98 18.23
C ASP A 117 1.77 -8.95 17.35
N LEU A 118 2.23 -7.87 17.96
CA LEU A 118 3.02 -6.85 17.25
C LEU A 118 4.36 -7.40 16.74
N GLY A 119 4.86 -8.48 17.36
CA GLY A 119 6.09 -9.15 16.96
C GLY A 119 5.99 -9.92 15.65
N ALA A 120 4.77 -10.19 15.15
CA ALA A 120 4.54 -10.84 13.86
C ALA A 120 4.90 -9.95 12.66
N TYR A 121 4.90 -8.63 12.84
CA TYR A 121 5.16 -7.68 11.76
C TYR A 121 6.64 -7.53 11.45
N LEU A 122 6.93 -7.19 10.19
CA LEU A 122 8.28 -6.84 9.75
C LEU A 122 8.78 -5.57 10.47
N PRO A 123 10.09 -5.42 10.69
CA PRO A 123 10.66 -4.17 11.16
C PRO A 123 10.27 -3.00 10.24
N GLY A 124 9.97 -1.85 10.81
CA GLY A 124 9.52 -0.66 10.08
C GLY A 124 8.01 -0.58 9.86
N MET A 125 7.22 -1.63 10.18
CA MET A 125 5.77 -1.61 9.98
C MET A 125 5.02 -1.01 11.18
N LEU A 126 5.45 -1.30 12.40
CA LEU A 126 4.87 -0.80 13.65
C LEU A 126 5.90 -0.20 14.61
N ASP A 127 7.11 0.02 14.12
CA ASP A 127 8.20 0.71 14.82
C ASP A 127 8.76 1.85 13.95
N GLY A 128 9.64 2.67 14.50
CA GLY A 128 10.15 3.85 13.82
C GLY A 128 9.05 4.81 13.37
N GLU A 129 9.24 5.46 12.24
CA GLU A 129 8.32 6.48 11.71
C GLU A 129 6.92 5.92 11.42
N ALA A 130 6.82 4.77 10.76
CA ALA A 130 5.52 4.15 10.49
C ALA A 130 4.81 3.73 11.78
N GLY A 131 5.57 3.28 12.80
CA GLY A 131 5.03 2.96 14.12
C GLY A 131 4.47 4.18 14.85
N GLU A 132 5.16 5.31 14.77
CA GLU A 132 4.66 6.58 15.31
C GLU A 132 3.38 7.03 14.60
N MET A 133 3.37 6.98 13.26
CA MET A 133 2.22 7.33 12.44
C MET A 133 1.04 6.37 12.61
N SER A 134 1.25 5.17 13.12
CA SER A 134 0.17 4.20 13.41
C SER A 134 -0.58 4.48 14.71
N ARG A 135 -0.17 5.51 15.47
CA ARG A 135 -0.64 5.75 16.84
C ARG A 135 -1.21 7.15 17.03
N LEU A 136 -2.18 7.23 17.91
CA LEU A 136 -2.69 8.49 18.46
C LEU A 136 -2.46 8.48 19.97
N GLU A 137 -1.67 9.43 20.47
CA GLU A 137 -1.38 9.54 21.92
C GLU A 137 -0.93 8.20 22.54
N GLY A 138 -0.20 7.41 21.75
CA GLY A 138 0.30 6.09 22.12
C GLY A 138 -0.64 4.92 21.84
N ALA A 139 -1.92 5.16 21.58
CA ALA A 139 -2.90 4.12 21.25
C ALA A 139 -2.80 3.71 19.78
N LEU A 140 -2.77 2.41 19.50
CA LEU A 140 -2.65 1.85 18.15
C LEU A 140 -3.96 2.00 17.37
N MET A 141 -3.94 2.73 16.26
CA MET A 141 -5.13 3.05 15.46
C MET A 141 -5.25 2.27 14.16
N ILE A 142 -4.12 1.78 13.63
CA ILE A 142 -4.07 1.02 12.39
C ILE A 142 -3.15 -0.19 12.53
N LEU A 143 -3.59 -1.35 12.06
CA LEU A 143 -2.81 -2.58 11.95
C LEU A 143 -2.45 -2.79 10.48
N PRO A 144 -1.16 -2.82 10.10
CA PRO A 144 -0.74 -2.95 8.71
C PRO A 144 -1.29 -4.22 8.03
N SER A 145 -1.71 -4.08 6.77
CA SER A 145 -2.16 -5.18 5.90
C SER A 145 -1.23 -5.40 4.72
N VAL A 146 -0.75 -4.30 4.11
CA VAL A 146 0.12 -4.30 2.94
C VAL A 146 0.84 -2.97 2.87
N TRP A 147 2.07 -2.95 2.31
CA TRP A 147 2.78 -1.72 2.03
C TRP A 147 3.33 -1.71 0.61
N GLY A 148 3.54 -0.54 0.08
CA GLY A 148 4.08 -0.38 -1.26
C GLY A 148 4.65 1.02 -1.47
N THR A 149 4.92 1.32 -2.73
CA THR A 149 5.56 2.57 -3.11
C THR A 149 4.86 3.23 -4.30
N GLU A 150 5.13 4.52 -4.45
CA GLU A 150 4.88 5.30 -5.66
C GLU A 150 6.23 5.85 -6.11
N SER A 151 6.67 5.45 -7.31
CA SER A 151 8.01 5.74 -7.79
C SER A 151 8.08 5.85 -9.30
N LEU A 152 9.29 5.92 -9.84
CA LEU A 152 9.50 6.07 -11.27
C LEU A 152 9.18 4.76 -12.02
N VAL A 153 8.33 4.84 -13.03
CA VAL A 153 8.19 3.85 -14.09
C VAL A 153 8.78 4.45 -15.34
N ALA A 154 9.76 3.82 -15.98
CA ALA A 154 10.46 4.39 -17.10
C ALA A 154 10.76 3.38 -18.20
N SER A 155 10.61 3.77 -19.47
CA SER A 155 11.02 3.00 -20.63
C SER A 155 12.54 2.82 -20.63
N GLU A 156 13.00 1.59 -20.80
CA GLU A 156 14.44 1.28 -20.90
C GLU A 156 15.09 1.87 -22.16
N ALA A 157 14.31 2.01 -23.22
CA ALA A 157 14.79 2.43 -24.51
C ALA A 157 14.69 3.95 -24.73
N ASP A 158 13.61 4.56 -24.24
CA ASP A 158 13.19 5.89 -24.68
C ASP A 158 13.30 6.96 -23.60
N ALA A 159 13.24 6.58 -22.30
CA ALA A 159 13.34 7.54 -21.22
C ALA A 159 14.76 8.09 -21.07
N LYS A 160 14.89 9.40 -20.93
CA LYS A 160 16.15 10.05 -20.58
C LYS A 160 16.26 10.15 -19.07
N LEU A 161 17.10 9.30 -18.50
CA LEU A 161 17.29 9.23 -17.05
C LEU A 161 18.66 9.78 -16.66
N SER A 162 18.71 10.45 -15.54
CA SER A 162 19.95 10.75 -14.82
C SER A 162 20.58 9.45 -14.29
N SER A 163 21.84 9.50 -13.92
CA SER A 163 22.55 8.34 -13.35
C SER A 163 23.20 8.75 -12.03
N PRO A 164 22.66 8.30 -10.91
CA PRO A 164 21.46 7.45 -10.72
C PRO A 164 20.14 8.20 -11.03
N PRO A 165 19.00 7.48 -11.22
CA PRO A 165 17.71 8.09 -11.51
C PRO A 165 17.24 9.05 -10.41
N SER A 166 16.56 10.13 -10.80
CA SER A 166 16.08 11.20 -9.92
C SER A 166 14.61 11.51 -10.19
N LEU A 167 13.88 11.98 -9.18
CA LEU A 167 12.54 12.56 -9.37
C LEU A 167 12.54 13.72 -10.38
N GLY A 168 13.69 14.37 -10.57
CA GLY A 168 13.89 15.40 -11.58
C GLY A 168 13.68 14.92 -13.02
N ASP A 169 13.90 13.64 -13.30
CA ASP A 169 13.72 13.05 -14.63
C ASP A 169 12.26 13.12 -15.12
N LEU A 170 11.29 13.18 -14.19
CA LEU A 170 9.87 13.40 -14.49
C LEU A 170 9.61 14.73 -15.19
N PHE A 171 10.49 15.70 -15.00
CA PHE A 171 10.34 17.09 -15.44
C PHE A 171 11.22 17.44 -16.64
N ASP A 172 11.97 16.47 -17.17
CA ASP A 172 12.71 16.66 -18.43
C ASP A 172 11.71 16.76 -19.59
N PRO A 173 11.74 17.85 -20.38
CA PRO A 173 10.80 18.04 -21.50
C PRO A 173 10.92 16.98 -22.60
N ALA A 174 12.00 16.20 -22.60
CA ALA A 174 12.18 15.10 -23.55
C ALA A 174 11.45 13.81 -23.12
N ASN A 175 10.99 13.73 -21.87
CA ASN A 175 10.29 12.58 -21.34
C ASN A 175 8.78 12.81 -21.36
N ALA A 176 8.06 12.20 -22.30
CA ALA A 176 6.59 12.18 -22.25
C ALA A 176 6.11 11.48 -20.97
N ALA A 177 5.34 12.16 -20.12
CA ALA A 177 5.08 11.71 -18.76
C ALA A 177 3.60 11.40 -18.47
N VAL A 178 3.35 10.30 -17.73
CA VAL A 178 2.06 10.00 -17.11
C VAL A 178 2.16 10.28 -15.60
N LEU A 179 1.35 11.23 -15.10
CA LEU A 179 1.55 11.80 -13.77
C LEU A 179 0.27 11.87 -12.94
N ARG A 180 0.40 11.69 -11.63
CA ARG A 180 -0.65 11.93 -10.64
C ARG A 180 -0.45 13.33 -10.05
N PRO A 181 -1.43 14.24 -10.15
CA PRO A 181 -1.15 15.66 -9.92
C PRO A 181 -0.55 15.99 -8.55
N HIS A 182 -1.14 15.48 -7.46
CA HIS A 182 -0.65 15.80 -6.11
C HIS A 182 0.69 15.12 -5.78
N SER A 183 0.90 13.87 -6.23
CA SER A 183 2.16 13.17 -6.02
C SER A 183 3.29 13.81 -6.83
N THR A 184 2.97 14.33 -8.03
CA THR A 184 3.94 15.06 -8.85
C THR A 184 4.39 16.35 -8.18
N LEU A 185 3.48 17.09 -7.52
CA LEU A 185 3.86 18.27 -6.74
C LEU A 185 4.75 17.89 -5.54
N ALA A 186 4.47 16.77 -4.89
CA ALA A 186 5.36 16.26 -3.84
C ALA A 186 6.72 15.83 -4.40
N ALA A 187 6.75 15.19 -5.59
CA ALA A 187 8.00 14.83 -6.27
C ALA A 187 8.82 16.08 -6.63
N MET A 188 8.17 17.13 -7.13
CA MET A 188 8.82 18.43 -7.39
C MET A 188 9.40 18.99 -6.09
N GLY A 189 8.62 19.01 -4.99
CA GLY A 189 9.09 19.48 -3.69
C GLY A 189 10.30 18.70 -3.18
N ARG A 190 10.27 17.36 -3.24
CA ARG A 190 11.39 16.51 -2.84
C ARG A 190 12.63 16.72 -3.71
N TRP A 191 12.47 16.86 -5.02
CA TRP A 191 13.56 17.17 -5.93
C TRP A 191 14.19 18.54 -5.65
N LEU A 192 13.36 19.59 -5.43
CA LEU A 192 13.84 20.92 -5.07
C LEU A 192 14.55 20.93 -3.71
N GLU A 193 14.04 20.18 -2.72
CA GLU A 193 14.69 20.00 -1.42
C GLU A 193 16.07 19.39 -1.56
N ALA A 194 16.22 18.32 -2.32
CA ALA A 194 17.51 17.67 -2.57
C ALA A 194 18.52 18.60 -3.24
N GLN A 195 18.06 19.60 -4.00
CA GLN A 195 18.89 20.64 -4.61
C GLN A 195 19.13 21.86 -3.70
N GLY A 196 18.62 21.87 -2.47
CA GLY A 196 18.74 23.02 -1.56
C GLY A 196 17.95 24.26 -2.05
N ARG A 197 16.92 24.08 -2.86
CA ARG A 197 16.11 25.17 -3.46
C ARG A 197 14.85 25.49 -2.66
N LEU A 198 14.58 24.78 -1.56
CA LEU A 198 13.50 25.10 -0.64
C LEU A 198 14.00 25.84 0.60
N PRO A 199 13.20 26.74 1.19
CA PRO A 199 13.57 27.49 2.38
C PRO A 199 13.62 26.63 3.64
N ARG A 200 12.97 25.46 3.64
CA ARG A 200 12.89 24.50 4.74
C ARG A 200 12.54 23.10 4.22
N PRO A 201 12.67 22.04 5.07
CA PRO A 201 12.36 20.67 4.68
C PRO A 201 10.93 20.50 4.19
N TRP A 202 10.76 19.74 3.08
CA TRP A 202 9.45 19.49 2.45
C TRP A 202 8.43 18.91 3.43
N ARG A 203 8.89 18.03 4.35
CA ARG A 203 8.04 17.37 5.34
C ARG A 203 7.36 18.33 6.31
N GLU A 204 7.95 19.50 6.57
CA GLU A 204 7.34 20.51 7.45
C GLU A 204 6.01 21.04 6.90
N GLY A 205 5.83 21.02 5.58
CA GLY A 205 4.57 21.38 4.92
C GLY A 205 3.38 20.47 5.24
N TYR A 206 3.61 19.34 5.91
CA TYR A 206 2.53 18.46 6.38
C TYR A 206 2.18 18.63 7.85
N ARG A 207 2.85 19.55 8.54
CA ARG A 207 2.65 19.85 9.98
C ARG A 207 2.08 21.24 10.24
N ASP A 208 2.24 22.16 9.28
CA ASP A 208 1.80 23.54 9.39
C ASP A 208 1.24 24.02 8.05
N MET A 209 0.02 24.56 8.03
CA MET A 209 -0.69 24.96 6.83
C MET A 209 -0.05 26.17 6.14
N ALA A 210 0.58 27.10 6.90
CA ALA A 210 1.29 28.23 6.32
C ALA A 210 2.57 27.77 5.63
N VAL A 211 3.29 26.82 6.27
CA VAL A 211 4.47 26.17 5.69
C VAL A 211 4.10 25.34 4.47
N MET A 212 2.98 24.61 4.50
CA MET A 212 2.46 23.92 3.33
C MET A 212 2.27 24.89 2.18
N THR A 213 1.57 26.00 2.43
CA THR A 213 1.31 27.00 1.40
C THR A 213 2.62 27.54 0.79
N GLU A 214 3.59 27.91 1.63
CA GLU A 214 4.90 28.41 1.19
C GLU A 214 5.62 27.40 0.27
N LEU A 215 5.73 26.14 0.72
CA LEU A 215 6.48 25.10 -0.01
C LEU A 215 5.75 24.66 -1.29
N TRP A 216 4.42 24.47 -1.19
CA TRP A 216 3.63 24.02 -2.33
C TRP A 216 3.46 25.08 -3.41
N ASP A 217 3.47 26.38 -3.07
CA ASP A 217 3.50 27.46 -4.06
C ASP A 217 4.80 27.40 -4.88
N ILE A 218 5.95 27.17 -4.24
CA ILE A 218 7.23 27.00 -4.93
C ILE A 218 7.18 25.76 -5.85
N ALA A 219 6.74 24.62 -5.32
CA ALA A 219 6.67 23.38 -6.10
C ALA A 219 5.68 23.50 -7.28
N LEU A 220 4.52 24.13 -7.08
CA LEU A 220 3.53 24.36 -8.13
C LEU A 220 4.11 25.24 -9.24
N ALA A 221 4.78 26.37 -8.89
CA ALA A 221 5.35 27.27 -9.87
C ALA A 221 6.41 26.60 -10.75
N GLU A 222 7.26 25.73 -10.16
CA GLU A 222 8.26 24.97 -10.91
C GLU A 222 7.62 23.84 -11.74
N ALA A 223 6.64 23.12 -11.18
CA ALA A 223 5.96 22.04 -11.88
C ALA A 223 5.17 22.53 -13.11
N ILE A 224 4.55 23.72 -13.02
CA ILE A 224 3.87 24.34 -14.15
C ILE A 224 4.83 24.62 -15.32
N LYS A 225 6.06 25.04 -15.06
CA LYS A 225 7.07 25.28 -16.12
C LYS A 225 7.41 23.99 -16.87
N ALA A 226 7.38 22.84 -16.20
CA ALA A 226 7.70 21.55 -16.78
C ALA A 226 6.47 20.80 -17.33
N LYS A 227 5.25 21.31 -17.14
CA LYS A 227 3.99 20.62 -17.46
C LYS A 227 3.84 20.19 -18.92
N GLY A 228 4.57 20.85 -19.84
CA GLY A 228 4.46 20.59 -21.28
C GLY A 228 4.80 19.16 -21.71
N ASN A 229 5.44 18.37 -20.86
CA ASN A 229 5.76 16.97 -21.13
C ASN A 229 4.67 15.99 -20.67
N VAL A 230 3.62 16.44 -19.98
CA VAL A 230 2.56 15.55 -19.46
C VAL A 230 1.62 15.15 -20.58
N VAL A 231 1.59 13.86 -20.90
CA VAL A 231 0.71 13.31 -21.93
C VAL A 231 -0.58 12.74 -21.34
N GLN A 232 -0.56 12.38 -20.05
CA GLN A 232 -1.76 11.92 -19.34
C GLN A 232 -1.68 12.17 -17.83
N TRP A 233 -2.81 12.59 -17.28
CA TRP A 233 -3.07 12.56 -15.85
C TRP A 233 -3.70 11.23 -15.47
N TRP A 234 -3.41 10.75 -14.25
CA TRP A 234 -4.05 9.56 -13.72
C TRP A 234 -4.53 9.78 -12.27
N SER A 235 -5.55 9.04 -11.90
CA SER A 235 -6.10 8.97 -10.54
C SER A 235 -6.20 7.52 -10.04
N GLY A 236 -6.24 6.55 -10.96
CA GLY A 236 -6.34 5.13 -10.68
C GLY A 236 -5.44 4.28 -11.58
N GLU A 237 -5.25 3.00 -11.19
CA GLU A 237 -4.33 2.06 -11.83
C GLU A 237 -4.51 1.95 -13.34
N ASN A 238 -5.76 1.80 -13.81
CA ASN A 238 -6.04 1.62 -15.23
C ASN A 238 -5.63 2.82 -16.09
N GLU A 239 -5.79 4.03 -15.55
CA GLU A 239 -5.36 5.26 -16.22
C GLU A 239 -3.83 5.36 -16.26
N ALA A 240 -3.14 4.97 -15.18
CA ALA A 240 -1.69 4.95 -15.13
C ALA A 240 -1.11 3.97 -16.16
N VAL A 241 -1.62 2.74 -16.23
CA VAL A 241 -1.23 1.73 -17.22
C VAL A 241 -1.50 2.21 -18.64
N ALA A 242 -2.68 2.80 -18.91
CA ALA A 242 -3.04 3.32 -20.22
C ALA A 242 -2.10 4.44 -20.70
N GLY A 243 -1.55 5.24 -19.78
CA GLY A 243 -0.56 6.25 -20.11
C GLY A 243 0.65 5.69 -20.85
N PHE A 244 1.15 4.54 -20.42
CA PHE A 244 2.28 3.85 -21.05
C PHE A 244 1.86 3.07 -22.30
N GLN A 245 0.80 2.29 -22.22
CA GLN A 245 0.42 1.36 -23.29
C GLN A 245 -0.28 2.03 -24.47
N ALA A 246 -1.00 3.15 -24.24
CA ALA A 246 -1.84 3.77 -25.26
C ALA A 246 -1.49 5.23 -25.57
N ASN A 247 -0.92 5.98 -24.64
CA ASN A 247 -0.74 7.43 -24.78
C ASN A 247 0.72 7.88 -24.89
N GLY A 248 1.65 6.93 -25.07
CA GLY A 248 3.03 7.20 -25.43
C GLY A 248 3.89 7.80 -24.31
N ALA A 249 3.48 7.64 -23.04
CA ALA A 249 4.34 8.01 -21.93
C ALA A 249 5.59 7.12 -21.92
N VAL A 250 6.75 7.75 -21.70
CA VAL A 250 8.04 7.05 -21.54
C VAL A 250 8.49 7.05 -20.08
N ILE A 251 7.91 7.91 -19.25
CA ILE A 251 8.17 7.98 -17.80
C ILE A 251 6.87 8.26 -17.04
N GLY A 252 6.81 7.87 -15.78
CA GLY A 252 5.70 8.20 -14.90
C GLY A 252 6.07 8.12 -13.44
N LEU A 253 5.30 8.79 -12.60
CA LEU A 253 5.28 8.59 -11.16
C LEU A 253 4.03 7.77 -10.84
N CYS A 254 4.22 6.48 -10.55
CA CYS A 254 3.14 5.51 -10.46
C CYS A 254 3.34 4.53 -9.30
N TRP A 255 2.28 3.84 -8.96
CA TRP A 255 2.37 2.75 -7.98
C TRP A 255 3.21 1.59 -8.50
N ASP A 256 3.74 0.82 -7.58
CA ASP A 256 4.49 -0.40 -7.85
C ASP A 256 3.67 -1.42 -8.66
N SER A 257 2.36 -1.52 -8.43
CA SER A 257 1.44 -2.32 -9.27
C SER A 257 1.45 -1.89 -10.74
N THR A 258 1.47 -0.58 -11.02
CA THR A 258 1.58 -0.07 -12.41
C THR A 258 2.88 -0.52 -13.06
N GLY A 259 4.01 -0.33 -12.36
CA GLY A 259 5.31 -0.78 -12.85
C GLY A 259 5.35 -2.28 -13.11
N PHE A 260 4.75 -3.09 -12.22
CA PHE A 260 4.62 -4.53 -12.44
C PHE A 260 3.78 -4.86 -13.68
N ASN A 261 2.67 -4.16 -13.89
CA ASN A 261 1.76 -4.42 -15.01
C ASN A 261 2.39 -4.10 -16.38
N VAL A 262 3.24 -3.08 -16.46
CA VAL A 262 3.90 -2.68 -17.74
C VAL A 262 5.32 -3.24 -17.91
N ARG A 263 5.84 -4.05 -16.98
CA ARG A 263 7.22 -4.59 -17.03
C ARG A 263 7.55 -5.37 -18.29
N ASN A 264 6.58 -6.06 -18.86
CA ASN A 264 6.74 -6.84 -20.09
C ASN A 264 6.65 -5.98 -21.36
N ASP A 265 6.31 -4.71 -21.23
CA ASP A 265 6.23 -3.74 -22.33
C ASP A 265 7.51 -2.89 -22.44
N GLY A 266 8.61 -3.29 -21.76
CA GLY A 266 9.90 -2.61 -21.79
C GLY A 266 10.05 -1.47 -20.78
N PHE A 267 9.25 -1.48 -19.72
CA PHE A 267 9.35 -0.49 -18.64
C PHE A 267 9.96 -1.10 -17.38
N ARG A 268 10.71 -0.28 -16.66
CA ARG A 268 11.25 -0.59 -15.32
C ARG A 268 10.66 0.29 -14.26
N TYR A 269 10.52 -0.31 -13.09
CA TYR A 269 10.23 0.40 -11.87
C TYR A 269 11.55 0.73 -11.15
N LEU A 270 11.77 1.99 -10.80
CA LEU A 270 13.06 2.47 -10.33
C LEU A 270 12.91 3.28 -9.05
N SER A 271 13.86 3.11 -8.12
CA SER A 271 13.98 3.95 -6.94
C SER A 271 14.84 5.18 -7.27
N PRO A 272 14.30 6.41 -7.15
CA PRO A 272 15.08 7.62 -7.35
C PRO A 272 15.99 7.93 -6.15
N VAL A 273 17.01 8.74 -6.35
CA VAL A 273 17.96 9.13 -5.29
C VAL A 273 17.32 9.88 -4.13
N GLU A 274 16.22 10.57 -4.38
CA GLU A 274 15.44 11.27 -3.37
C GLU A 274 14.57 10.32 -2.53
N GLY A 275 14.53 9.04 -2.90
CA GLY A 275 13.70 7.99 -2.30
C GLY A 275 12.30 7.89 -2.92
N ALA A 276 11.82 6.65 -3.06
CA ALA A 276 10.45 6.37 -3.46
C ALA A 276 9.48 6.81 -2.35
N PHE A 277 8.29 7.27 -2.74
CA PHE A 277 7.21 7.52 -1.77
C PHE A 277 6.67 6.19 -1.26
N ALA A 278 6.73 5.96 0.04
CA ALA A 278 6.22 4.74 0.65
C ALA A 278 4.84 5.00 1.28
N TRP A 279 3.97 4.03 1.15
CA TRP A 279 2.65 4.01 1.77
C TRP A 279 2.42 2.67 2.48
N ASN A 280 1.60 2.71 3.51
CA ASN A 280 1.17 1.54 4.25
C ASN A 280 -0.35 1.58 4.34
N GLN A 281 -1.00 0.48 3.96
CA GLN A 281 -2.42 0.26 4.20
C GLN A 281 -2.58 -0.62 5.44
N GLY A 282 -3.73 -0.49 6.07
CA GLY A 282 -4.01 -1.30 7.23
C GLY A 282 -5.45 -1.20 7.69
N PHE A 283 -5.77 -2.08 8.60
CA PHE A 283 -7.08 -2.18 9.21
C PHE A 283 -7.23 -1.13 10.31
N SER A 284 -8.25 -0.29 10.19
CA SER A 284 -8.68 0.64 11.22
C SER A 284 -10.04 0.21 11.76
N LEU A 285 -10.14 0.12 13.10
CA LEU A 285 -11.35 -0.33 13.77
C LEU A 285 -12.36 0.82 13.83
N VAL A 286 -13.57 0.61 13.30
CA VAL A 286 -14.63 1.62 13.32
C VAL A 286 -15.18 1.76 14.73
N LYS A 287 -15.41 2.99 15.18
CA LYS A 287 -15.94 3.26 16.51
C LYS A 287 -17.32 2.65 16.67
N GLY A 288 -17.49 1.88 17.75
CA GLY A 288 -18.74 1.17 18.01
C GLY A 288 -18.93 -0.10 17.17
N ALA A 289 -17.88 -0.61 16.53
CA ALA A 289 -17.89 -1.90 15.85
C ALA A 289 -18.48 -3.00 16.72
N ARG A 290 -19.50 -3.70 16.21
CA ARG A 290 -20.17 -4.77 16.94
C ARG A 290 -19.35 -6.05 16.97
N ASN A 291 -18.50 -6.24 15.96
CA ASN A 291 -17.69 -7.42 15.73
C ASN A 291 -16.18 -7.10 15.81
N ALA A 292 -15.77 -6.28 16.80
CA ALA A 292 -14.39 -5.87 16.98
C ALA A 292 -13.42 -7.06 17.14
N ASP A 293 -13.85 -8.15 17.81
CA ASP A 293 -13.03 -9.36 17.93
C ASP A 293 -12.87 -10.08 16.58
N ALA A 294 -13.90 -10.09 15.72
CA ALA A 294 -13.80 -10.63 14.36
C ALA A 294 -12.88 -9.79 13.47
N ALA A 295 -12.92 -8.45 13.61
CA ALA A 295 -12.00 -7.55 12.94
C ALA A 295 -10.54 -7.80 13.36
N LEU A 296 -10.32 -8.04 14.65
CA LEU A 296 -9.00 -8.40 15.17
C LEU A 296 -8.51 -9.75 14.63
N GLU A 297 -9.39 -10.74 14.51
CA GLU A 297 -9.02 -12.03 13.89
C GLU A 297 -8.65 -11.89 12.41
N LEU A 298 -9.30 -10.98 11.65
CA LEU A 298 -8.86 -10.66 10.28
C LEU A 298 -7.45 -10.06 10.27
N ALA A 299 -7.16 -9.09 11.12
CA ALA A 299 -5.85 -8.48 11.23
C ALA A 299 -4.76 -9.51 11.62
N LYS A 300 -5.06 -10.40 12.58
CA LYS A 300 -4.16 -11.50 12.96
C LYS A 300 -3.94 -12.49 11.83
N PHE A 301 -4.98 -12.83 11.08
CA PHE A 301 -4.87 -13.72 9.93
C PHE A 301 -3.92 -13.12 8.87
N VAL A 302 -4.09 -11.84 8.53
CA VAL A 302 -3.22 -11.16 7.56
C VAL A 302 -1.80 -10.98 8.09
N ALA A 303 -1.60 -10.92 9.40
CA ALA A 303 -0.28 -10.92 10.04
C ALA A 303 0.41 -12.31 10.07
N THR A 304 -0.22 -13.37 9.52
CA THR A 304 0.48 -14.65 9.30
C THR A 304 1.31 -14.60 8.01
N PRO A 305 2.42 -15.35 7.91
CA PRO A 305 3.31 -15.29 6.74
C PRO A 305 2.59 -15.53 5.41
N GLN A 306 1.79 -16.62 5.33
CA GLN A 306 1.11 -16.98 4.08
C GLN A 306 0.03 -15.97 3.70
N ALA A 307 -0.84 -15.60 4.63
CA ALA A 307 -1.91 -14.65 4.32
C ALA A 307 -1.38 -13.25 3.99
N SER A 308 -0.27 -12.84 4.62
CA SER A 308 0.40 -11.58 4.27
C SER A 308 0.98 -11.61 2.86
N ALA A 309 1.59 -12.73 2.44
CA ALA A 309 2.08 -12.91 1.08
C ALA A 309 0.94 -12.92 0.06
N ASP A 310 -0.17 -13.61 0.37
CA ASP A 310 -1.35 -13.68 -0.49
C ASP A 310 -2.03 -12.31 -0.63
N TRP A 311 -2.15 -11.56 0.49
CA TRP A 311 -2.68 -10.20 0.50
C TRP A 311 -1.83 -9.27 -0.35
N ALA A 312 -0.51 -9.28 -0.15
CA ALA A 312 0.44 -8.51 -0.93
C ALA A 312 0.40 -8.87 -2.43
N THR A 313 0.30 -10.15 -2.75
CA THR A 313 0.17 -10.64 -4.13
C THR A 313 -1.10 -10.09 -4.80
N ALA A 314 -2.24 -10.05 -4.10
CA ALA A 314 -3.49 -9.50 -4.63
C ALA A 314 -3.34 -8.01 -4.96
N PHE A 315 -2.65 -7.26 -4.11
CA PHE A 315 -2.37 -5.83 -4.31
C PHE A 315 -1.20 -5.54 -5.25
N LYS A 316 -0.41 -6.56 -5.66
CA LYS A 316 0.89 -6.37 -6.34
C LYS A 316 1.80 -5.42 -5.56
N ALA A 317 1.90 -5.65 -4.27
CA ALA A 317 2.61 -4.83 -3.29
C ALA A 317 3.45 -5.71 -2.35
N ASN A 318 3.83 -5.24 -1.17
CA ASN A 318 4.73 -5.95 -0.28
C ASN A 318 4.02 -6.44 0.99
N PRO A 319 4.37 -7.64 1.51
CA PRO A 319 3.79 -8.20 2.72
C PRO A 319 4.28 -7.45 3.97
N VAL A 320 3.47 -7.48 5.02
CA VAL A 320 3.77 -6.81 6.30
C VAL A 320 4.25 -7.79 7.38
N ALA A 321 4.03 -9.09 7.20
CA ALA A 321 4.38 -10.10 8.20
C ALA A 321 5.78 -10.70 7.97
N LYS A 322 6.47 -11.03 9.07
CA LYS A 322 7.70 -11.83 9.03
C LYS A 322 7.44 -13.18 8.35
N GLY A 323 8.35 -13.59 7.48
CA GLY A 323 8.20 -14.79 6.67
C GLY A 323 7.28 -14.63 5.44
N GLY A 324 6.59 -13.48 5.29
CA GLY A 324 5.76 -13.18 4.13
C GLY A 324 6.56 -13.02 2.83
N PRO A 325 7.66 -12.25 2.82
CA PRO A 325 8.46 -12.05 1.61
C PRO A 325 8.93 -13.35 0.95
N GLU A 326 9.25 -14.36 1.74
CA GLU A 326 9.74 -15.66 1.28
C GLU A 326 8.63 -16.54 0.66
N LEU A 327 7.37 -16.18 0.87
CA LEU A 327 6.19 -16.91 0.40
C LEU A 327 5.47 -16.20 -0.76
N MET A 328 5.94 -15.03 -1.18
CA MET A 328 5.39 -14.33 -2.35
C MET A 328 5.56 -15.13 -3.62
N GLU A 329 4.67 -14.89 -4.60
CA GLU A 329 4.85 -15.43 -5.95
C GLU A 329 6.26 -15.03 -6.48
N PRO A 330 7.05 -15.98 -7.02
CA PRO A 330 8.46 -15.75 -7.38
C PRO A 330 8.68 -14.57 -8.34
N GLU A 331 7.75 -14.33 -9.24
CA GLU A 331 7.83 -13.23 -10.20
C GLU A 331 7.68 -11.86 -9.53
N ILE A 332 6.76 -11.76 -8.57
CA ILE A 332 6.53 -10.53 -7.79
C ILE A 332 7.71 -10.29 -6.85
N ALA A 333 8.17 -11.34 -6.15
CA ALA A 333 9.33 -11.24 -5.28
C ALA A 333 10.59 -10.77 -6.03
N ALA A 334 10.84 -11.32 -7.24
CA ALA A 334 11.96 -10.94 -8.07
C ALA A 334 11.85 -9.49 -8.56
N TYR A 335 10.64 -9.03 -8.90
CA TYR A 335 10.38 -7.65 -9.29
C TYR A 335 10.76 -6.66 -8.19
N TYR A 336 10.32 -6.89 -6.97
CA TYR A 336 10.66 -6.02 -5.84
C TYR A 336 12.13 -6.08 -5.46
N ALA A 337 12.72 -7.27 -5.42
CA ALA A 337 14.15 -7.43 -5.14
C ALA A 337 15.04 -6.74 -6.20
N GLY A 338 14.58 -6.67 -7.44
CA GLY A 338 15.27 -5.97 -8.52
C GLY A 338 15.18 -4.44 -8.45
N THR A 339 14.16 -3.93 -7.74
CA THR A 339 13.92 -2.47 -7.63
C THR A 339 14.50 -1.89 -6.34
N PHE A 340 14.33 -2.60 -5.22
CA PHE A 340 14.65 -2.11 -3.89
C PHE A 340 15.77 -2.90 -3.24
N ASP A 341 17.01 -2.47 -3.45
CA ASP A 341 18.13 -2.90 -2.64
C ASP A 341 18.09 -2.27 -1.23
N GLU A 342 19.05 -2.63 -0.37
CA GLU A 342 19.12 -2.12 0.99
C GLU A 342 19.20 -0.58 1.06
N THR A 343 19.86 0.05 0.10
CA THR A 343 20.00 1.51 0.03
C THR A 343 18.68 2.15 -0.34
N ALA A 344 17.98 1.62 -1.34
CA ALA A 344 16.67 2.09 -1.76
C ALA A 344 15.62 1.95 -0.63
N LEU A 345 15.64 0.82 0.10
CA LEU A 345 14.75 0.62 1.24
C LEU A 345 15.01 1.62 2.38
N LYS A 346 16.28 1.96 2.64
CA LYS A 346 16.63 2.97 3.66
C LYS A 346 16.29 4.39 3.25
N SER A 347 16.16 4.66 1.95
CA SER A 347 15.81 5.97 1.41
C SER A 347 14.32 6.19 1.20
N LEU A 348 13.47 5.21 1.53
CA LEU A 348 12.02 5.35 1.41
C LEU A 348 11.54 6.60 2.15
N TRP A 349 10.70 7.37 1.46
CA TRP A 349 10.06 8.54 2.04
C TRP A 349 8.59 8.20 2.33
N TRP A 350 8.29 7.92 3.60
CA TRP A 350 6.93 7.63 4.03
C TRP A 350 6.05 8.87 3.91
N TRP A 351 4.89 8.71 3.28
CA TRP A 351 3.89 9.76 3.25
C TRP A 351 3.53 10.16 4.67
N PRO A 352 3.73 11.45 5.05
CA PRO A 352 3.34 11.91 6.38
C PRO A 352 1.83 11.82 6.59
N GLU A 353 1.41 11.73 7.84
CA GLU A 353 0.01 11.85 8.20
C GLU A 353 -0.58 13.16 7.67
N GLN A 354 -1.80 13.09 7.12
CA GLN A 354 -2.51 14.21 6.53
C GLN A 354 -3.89 14.35 7.15
N GLY A 355 -4.08 15.38 7.96
CA GLY A 355 -5.40 15.80 8.41
C GLY A 355 -6.28 16.25 7.23
N ALA A 356 -7.59 16.30 7.45
CA ALA A 356 -8.57 16.63 6.41
C ALA A 356 -8.29 17.97 5.70
N GLU A 357 -7.79 18.97 6.44
CA GLU A 357 -7.42 20.28 5.90
C GLU A 357 -6.22 20.22 4.96
N PHE A 358 -5.20 19.39 5.26
CA PHE A 358 -4.05 19.17 4.39
C PHE A 358 -4.45 18.43 3.11
N VAL A 359 -5.34 17.44 3.24
CA VAL A 359 -5.88 16.71 2.07
C VAL A 359 -6.67 17.65 1.16
N ALA A 360 -7.54 18.50 1.72
CA ALA A 360 -8.29 19.49 0.95
C ALA A 360 -7.34 20.47 0.25
N LYS A 361 -6.35 21.01 0.97
CA LYS A 361 -5.36 21.92 0.42
C LYS A 361 -4.52 21.29 -0.68
N ARG A 362 -4.10 20.05 -0.51
CA ARG A 362 -3.42 19.26 -1.55
C ARG A 362 -4.27 19.11 -2.81
N GLY A 363 -5.59 18.87 -2.65
CA GLY A 363 -6.54 18.82 -3.75
C GLY A 363 -6.61 20.14 -4.53
N GLU A 364 -6.68 21.28 -3.83
CA GLU A 364 -6.66 22.61 -4.47
C GLU A 364 -5.39 22.82 -5.32
N TYR A 365 -4.22 22.40 -4.82
CA TYR A 365 -2.96 22.48 -5.56
C TYR A 365 -2.93 21.55 -6.77
N ALA A 366 -3.44 20.34 -6.63
CA ALA A 366 -3.56 19.39 -7.73
C ALA A 366 -4.44 19.94 -8.86
N ASP A 367 -5.58 20.56 -8.51
CA ASP A 367 -6.48 21.19 -9.49
C ASP A 367 -5.83 22.42 -10.16
N LYS A 368 -5.15 23.29 -9.41
CA LYS A 368 -4.38 24.40 -9.97
C LYS A 368 -3.31 23.90 -10.95
N TYR A 369 -2.61 22.81 -10.61
CA TYR A 369 -1.58 22.25 -11.48
C TYR A 369 -2.17 21.69 -12.77
N LYS A 370 -3.32 21.00 -12.70
CA LYS A 370 -4.02 20.50 -13.89
C LYS A 370 -4.55 21.62 -14.77
N ALA A 371 -5.05 22.70 -14.16
CA ALA A 371 -5.67 23.82 -14.87
C ALA A 371 -4.68 24.79 -15.53
N ALA A 372 -3.45 24.90 -15.01
CA ALA A 372 -2.42 25.78 -15.57
C ALA A 372 -1.94 25.29 -16.94
#